data_48bec920127367f11cb07f36291815d5
#
_entry.id   48bec920127367f11cb07f36291815d5
#
_cell.length_a   1.000
_cell.length_b   1.000
_cell.length_c   1.000
_cell.angle_alpha   90.00
_cell.angle_beta   90.00
_cell.angle_gamma   90.00
#
_symmetry.space_group_name_H-M   'P 1'
#
loop_
_entity.id
_entity.type
_entity.pdbx_description
1 polymer ?
#
loop_
_entity_poly.entity_id
_entity_poly.type
_entity_poly.pdbx_seq_one_letter_code
_entity_poly.pdbx_strand_id
1 'polypeptide(L)'
;MLFRSVSQSRYGDSHVRGHVYPYIVRRQLEDDFGREAVLDMQVSYRTSGLAQETGAAGIVYHIVGVNGATCASFATPENIRQIIELNPDLVILSFGTNEAHGRRYSSAEHLTQMDNLLEELKKGCPQAVYLLTTPPGAYVRNGRRGARVINPRTKLVVKTELDYAASRKLAIWDMYHVVGGERYACLNWSNGNYFQRDKIHFTQEGYILQGLLLHEAIIKSYNNYVETQLDGTWN
;
A
#
# COMPACT_ATOMS: atom_id res chain seq x y z
N MET A 1 21.66 -21.19 -3.14
CA MET A 1 20.86 -20.12 -3.74
C MET A 1 21.19 -18.85 -2.97
N LEU A 2 21.96 -17.93 -3.51
CA LEU A 2 22.34 -16.69 -2.85
C LEU A 2 21.14 -15.75 -2.93
N PHE A 3 20.48 -15.53 -1.81
CA PHE A 3 19.48 -14.46 -1.70
C PHE A 3 20.22 -13.13 -1.80
N ARG A 4 20.03 -12.42 -2.92
CA ARG A 4 20.31 -10.99 -2.95
C ARG A 4 19.35 -10.31 -1.97
N SER A 5 19.79 -9.24 -1.33
CA SER A 5 18.89 -8.38 -0.56
C SER A 5 17.74 -7.92 -1.46
N VAL A 6 16.50 -8.23 -1.06
CA VAL A 6 15.31 -7.74 -1.76
C VAL A 6 14.91 -6.44 -1.07
N SER A 7 15.08 -5.32 -1.76
CA SER A 7 14.64 -4.02 -1.25
C SER A 7 13.16 -3.82 -1.55
N GLN A 8 12.36 -3.73 -0.49
CA GLN A 8 10.94 -3.42 -0.58
C GLN A 8 10.69 -2.01 -0.03
N SER A 9 10.00 -1.20 -0.80
CA SER A 9 9.67 0.16 -0.40
C SER A 9 8.18 0.41 -0.48
N ARG A 10 7.60 0.92 0.60
CA ARG A 10 6.18 1.23 0.67
C ARG A 10 5.95 2.71 0.81
N TYR A 11 5.19 3.26 -0.12
CA TYR A 11 4.86 4.67 -0.21
C TYR A 11 3.36 4.87 -0.15
N GLY A 12 2.91 5.94 0.51
CA GLY A 12 1.49 6.21 0.61
C GLY A 12 1.17 7.44 1.47
N ASP A 13 -0.09 7.51 1.85
CA ASP A 13 -0.68 8.59 2.61
C ASP A 13 -0.55 8.43 4.15
N SER A 14 -1.47 9.02 4.91
CA SER A 14 -1.50 8.94 6.37
C SER A 14 -1.68 7.52 6.93
N HIS A 15 -2.29 6.60 6.19
CA HIS A 15 -2.42 5.20 6.60
C HIS A 15 -1.07 4.49 6.61
N VAL A 16 -0.20 4.82 5.66
CA VAL A 16 1.19 4.32 5.64
C VAL A 16 2.03 5.04 6.68
N ARG A 17 1.88 6.38 6.83
CA ARG A 17 2.65 7.15 7.81
C ARG A 17 2.41 6.73 9.26
N GLY A 18 1.24 6.21 9.58
CA GLY A 18 0.92 5.67 10.90
C GLY A 18 1.77 4.47 11.31
N HIS A 19 2.54 3.90 10.41
CA HIS A 19 3.50 2.79 10.55
C HIS A 19 2.91 1.43 10.98
N VAL A 20 1.80 1.38 11.69
CA VAL A 20 1.27 0.11 12.23
C VAL A 20 1.00 -0.89 11.11
N TYR A 21 0.28 -0.47 10.10
CA TYR A 21 -0.08 -1.31 8.96
C TYR A 21 1.14 -1.87 8.19
N PRO A 22 2.10 -1.06 7.70
CA PRO A 22 3.27 -1.58 7.02
C PRO A 22 4.24 -2.32 7.97
N TYR A 23 4.32 -1.92 9.23
CA TYR A 23 5.14 -2.61 10.23
C TYR A 23 4.67 -4.04 10.51
N ILE A 24 3.35 -4.28 10.52
CA ILE A 24 2.82 -5.64 10.67
C ILE A 24 3.20 -6.53 9.49
N VAL A 25 3.14 -6.01 8.26
CA VAL A 25 3.61 -6.76 7.08
C VAL A 25 5.08 -7.18 7.26
N ARG A 26 5.93 -6.24 7.63
CA ARG A 26 7.35 -6.50 7.90
C ARG A 26 7.51 -7.60 8.97
N ARG A 27 6.83 -7.45 10.10
CA ARG A 27 6.94 -8.39 11.22
C ARG A 27 6.50 -9.80 10.85
N GLN A 28 5.43 -9.93 10.08
CA GLN A 28 4.98 -11.22 9.60
C GLN A 28 5.99 -11.87 8.63
N LEU A 29 6.66 -11.07 7.79
CA LEU A 29 7.77 -11.58 6.97
C LEU A 29 8.96 -12.04 7.82
N GLU A 30 9.25 -11.36 8.95
CA GLU A 30 10.24 -11.82 9.94
C GLU A 30 9.84 -13.16 10.58
N ASP A 31 8.56 -13.33 10.89
CA ASP A 31 8.03 -14.56 11.48
C ASP A 31 8.07 -15.73 10.49
N ASP A 32 7.82 -15.49 9.19
CA ASP A 32 7.82 -16.53 8.14
C ASP A 32 9.23 -16.94 7.69
N PHE A 33 10.14 -15.99 7.52
CA PHE A 33 11.45 -16.20 6.91
C PHE A 33 12.63 -16.14 7.90
N GLY A 34 12.37 -15.80 9.14
CA GLY A 34 13.37 -15.56 10.18
C GLY A 34 13.79 -14.09 10.25
N ARG A 35 14.23 -13.66 11.43
CA ARG A 35 14.63 -12.26 11.65
C ARG A 35 15.84 -11.84 10.83
N GLU A 36 16.74 -12.75 10.58
CA GLU A 36 17.91 -12.55 9.72
C GLU A 36 17.54 -12.37 8.26
N ALA A 37 16.35 -12.83 7.83
CA ALA A 37 15.85 -12.64 6.47
C ALA A 37 15.22 -11.26 6.26
N VAL A 38 14.80 -10.58 7.32
CA VAL A 38 14.28 -9.22 7.27
C VAL A 38 15.22 -8.32 8.05
N LEU A 39 16.05 -7.58 7.36
CA LEU A 39 17.10 -6.77 7.97
C LEU A 39 16.51 -5.72 8.90
N ASP A 40 17.09 -5.61 10.08
CA ASP A 40 16.62 -4.71 11.12
C ASP A 40 16.67 -3.27 10.65
N MET A 41 15.56 -2.66 10.88
CA MET A 41 15.36 -1.27 10.61
C MET A 41 14.85 -0.67 11.90
N GLN A 42 15.71 0.05 12.57
CA GLN A 42 15.30 0.87 13.72
C GLN A 42 14.31 1.95 13.25
N VAL A 43 13.19 1.51 12.67
CA VAL A 43 12.09 2.40 12.35
C VAL A 43 11.32 2.60 13.63
N SER A 44 11.52 3.75 14.26
CA SER A 44 10.71 4.14 15.39
C SER A 44 9.24 4.19 14.95
N TYR A 45 8.35 3.72 15.80
CA TYR A 45 6.89 3.64 15.59
C TYR A 45 6.21 4.96 15.16
N ARG A 46 6.93 6.07 15.09
CA ARG A 46 6.37 7.41 14.92
C ARG A 46 6.95 8.23 13.76
N THR A 47 7.88 7.67 13.00
CA THR A 47 8.53 8.42 11.92
C THR A 47 8.62 7.56 10.66
N SER A 48 8.47 8.18 9.49
CA SER A 48 8.86 7.55 8.23
C SER A 48 10.31 7.11 8.38
N GLY A 49 10.57 5.83 8.17
CA GLY A 49 11.88 5.27 8.42
C GLY A 49 12.42 4.60 7.17
N LEU A 50 13.55 5.11 6.71
CA LEU A 50 14.37 4.40 5.76
C LEU A 50 15.14 3.32 6.50
N ALA A 51 15.20 2.12 5.92
CA ALA A 51 16.06 1.07 6.39
C ALA A 51 17.51 1.45 6.18
N GLN A 52 18.36 1.00 7.07
CA GLN A 52 19.78 1.02 6.85
C GLN A 52 20.20 -0.32 6.26
N GLU A 53 20.67 -0.30 5.02
CA GLU A 53 21.20 -1.51 4.39
C GLU A 53 22.52 -1.91 5.07
N THR A 54 22.60 -3.18 5.46
CA THR A 54 23.80 -3.73 6.10
C THR A 54 24.70 -4.47 5.12
N GLY A 55 24.25 -4.67 3.88
CA GLY A 55 24.91 -5.54 2.89
C GLY A 55 24.73 -7.03 3.15
N ALA A 56 24.02 -7.42 4.21
CA ALA A 56 23.65 -8.81 4.45
C ALA A 56 22.51 -9.26 3.53
N ALA A 57 22.39 -10.56 3.29
CA ALA A 57 21.26 -11.12 2.56
C ALA A 57 19.99 -11.04 3.41
N GLY A 58 18.87 -10.64 2.80
CA GLY A 58 17.59 -10.51 3.49
C GLY A 58 16.65 -9.54 2.81
N ILE A 59 15.54 -9.22 3.47
CA ILE A 59 14.54 -8.26 3.00
C ILE A 59 14.81 -6.92 3.69
N VAL A 60 14.98 -5.87 2.90
CA VAL A 60 15.06 -4.49 3.39
C VAL A 60 13.71 -3.83 3.17
N TYR A 61 13.05 -3.35 4.21
CA TYR A 61 11.69 -2.83 4.13
C TYR A 61 11.62 -1.34 4.51
N HIS A 62 11.54 -0.47 3.51
CA HIS A 62 11.39 0.97 3.72
C HIS A 62 9.92 1.38 3.83
N ILE A 63 9.63 2.32 4.71
CA ILE A 63 8.28 2.83 4.92
C ILE A 63 8.31 4.35 4.82
N VAL A 64 7.65 4.91 3.81
CA VAL A 64 7.53 6.36 3.61
C VAL A 64 6.06 6.74 3.43
N GLY A 65 5.52 7.47 4.39
CA GLY A 65 4.15 7.98 4.35
C GLY A 65 4.09 9.49 4.52
N VAL A 66 3.21 10.14 3.77
CA VAL A 66 2.98 11.59 3.81
C VAL A 66 1.52 11.86 4.15
N ASN A 67 1.27 12.61 5.22
CA ASN A 67 -0.11 12.92 5.64
C ASN A 67 -0.86 13.69 4.54
N GLY A 68 -2.06 13.22 4.22
CA GLY A 68 -2.91 13.88 3.23
C GLY A 68 -2.44 13.72 1.79
N ALA A 69 -1.42 12.90 1.52
CA ALA A 69 -0.90 12.74 0.17
C ALA A 69 -1.91 12.08 -0.76
N THR A 70 -1.99 12.60 -1.97
CA THR A 70 -2.54 11.98 -3.16
C THR A 70 -1.39 11.53 -4.06
N CYS A 71 -1.66 10.73 -5.09
CA CYS A 71 -0.65 10.40 -6.09
C CYS A 71 0.03 11.66 -6.66
N ALA A 72 -0.76 12.70 -6.97
CA ALA A 72 -0.26 13.96 -7.50
C ALA A 72 0.62 14.73 -6.51
N SER A 73 0.19 14.87 -5.27
CA SER A 73 0.95 15.63 -4.27
C SER A 73 2.19 14.88 -3.76
N PHE A 74 2.20 13.57 -3.88
CA PHE A 74 3.35 12.73 -3.55
C PHE A 74 4.42 12.76 -4.64
N ALA A 75 4.05 12.91 -5.91
CA ALA A 75 4.94 12.89 -7.07
C ALA A 75 5.83 14.16 -7.15
N THR A 76 6.51 14.49 -6.07
CA THR A 76 7.49 15.59 -6.07
C THR A 76 8.86 15.07 -6.52
N PRO A 77 9.72 15.93 -7.13
CA PRO A 77 11.08 15.55 -7.50
C PRO A 77 11.89 14.97 -6.34
N GLU A 78 11.66 15.47 -5.12
CA GLU A 78 12.33 14.99 -3.91
C GLU A 78 11.92 13.58 -3.54
N ASN A 79 10.60 13.29 -3.47
CA ASN A 79 10.10 11.96 -3.16
C ASN A 79 10.51 10.94 -4.23
N ILE A 80 10.41 11.32 -5.51
CA ILE A 80 10.81 10.45 -6.63
C ILE A 80 12.30 10.13 -6.54
N ARG A 81 13.16 11.13 -6.33
CA ARG A 81 14.61 10.92 -6.19
C ARG A 81 14.92 10.01 -5.00
N GLN A 82 14.28 10.22 -3.85
CA GLN A 82 14.47 9.37 -2.67
C GLN A 82 14.16 7.89 -2.97
N ILE A 83 13.07 7.64 -3.71
CA ILE A 83 12.72 6.27 -4.11
C ILE A 83 13.76 5.67 -5.04
N ILE A 84 14.22 6.44 -6.03
CA ILE A 84 15.21 6.01 -7.01
C ILE A 84 16.55 5.68 -6.32
N GLU A 85 16.98 6.49 -5.37
CA GLU A 85 18.21 6.29 -4.60
C GLU A 85 18.18 5.00 -3.76
N LEU A 86 17.01 4.55 -3.32
CA LEU A 86 16.83 3.29 -2.62
C LEU A 86 16.89 2.07 -3.55
N ASN A 87 16.78 2.25 -4.86
CA ASN A 87 16.81 1.22 -5.88
C ASN A 87 15.99 -0.04 -5.52
N PRO A 88 14.69 0.09 -5.23
CA PRO A 88 13.87 -1.00 -4.71
C PRO A 88 13.58 -2.05 -5.77
N ASP A 89 13.47 -3.33 -5.35
CA ASP A 89 12.97 -4.43 -6.18
C ASP A 89 11.43 -4.45 -6.25
N LEU A 90 10.77 -4.02 -5.16
CA LEU A 90 9.31 -3.91 -5.07
C LEU A 90 8.91 -2.55 -4.51
N VAL A 91 8.05 -1.85 -5.23
CA VAL A 91 7.42 -0.60 -4.81
C VAL A 91 5.94 -0.83 -4.55
N ILE A 92 5.50 -0.64 -3.31
CA ILE A 92 4.08 -0.72 -2.93
C ILE A 92 3.52 0.69 -2.81
N LEU A 93 2.55 1.04 -3.67
CA LEU A 93 1.89 2.35 -3.70
C LEU A 93 0.50 2.25 -3.07
N SER A 94 0.27 3.00 -2.00
CA SER A 94 -0.96 2.97 -1.21
C SER A 94 -1.57 4.38 -1.11
N PHE A 95 -2.42 4.71 -2.07
CA PHE A 95 -3.13 5.99 -2.17
C PHE A 95 -4.64 5.77 -2.29
N GLY A 96 -5.39 6.79 -2.66
CA GLY A 96 -6.81 6.70 -2.96
C GLY A 96 -7.74 7.29 -1.89
N THR A 97 -7.38 7.25 -0.62
CA THR A 97 -8.21 7.82 0.46
C THR A 97 -8.37 9.33 0.31
N ASN A 98 -7.29 10.04 0.03
CA ASN A 98 -7.32 11.51 -0.10
C ASN A 98 -7.92 11.95 -1.44
N GLU A 99 -7.72 11.20 -2.50
CA GLU A 99 -8.42 11.39 -3.77
C GLU A 99 -9.94 11.32 -3.57
N ALA A 100 -10.42 10.31 -2.84
CA ALA A 100 -11.84 10.18 -2.51
C ALA A 100 -12.37 11.31 -1.60
N HIS A 101 -11.53 11.95 -0.80
CA HIS A 101 -11.89 13.07 0.07
C HIS A 101 -11.76 14.44 -0.61
N GLY A 102 -11.17 14.53 -1.79
CA GLY A 102 -11.10 15.75 -2.58
C GLY A 102 -12.48 16.37 -2.81
N ARG A 103 -12.54 17.68 -3.05
CA ARG A 103 -13.83 18.39 -3.31
C ARG A 103 -14.54 17.86 -4.56
N ARG A 104 -13.78 17.53 -5.57
CA ARG A 104 -14.24 16.94 -6.84
C ARG A 104 -13.30 15.78 -7.16
N TYR A 105 -13.87 14.67 -7.53
CA TYR A 105 -13.12 13.52 -8.02
C TYR A 105 -13.35 13.39 -9.53
N SER A 106 -12.27 13.18 -10.27
CA SER A 106 -12.27 12.89 -11.69
C SER A 106 -11.41 11.65 -11.93
N SER A 107 -11.99 10.58 -12.46
CA SER A 107 -11.25 9.37 -12.82
C SER A 107 -10.18 9.65 -13.88
N ALA A 108 -10.47 10.50 -14.86
CA ALA A 108 -9.51 10.86 -15.91
C ALA A 108 -8.29 11.60 -15.33
N GLU A 109 -8.52 12.53 -14.40
CA GLU A 109 -7.45 13.25 -13.74
C GLU A 109 -6.63 12.30 -12.85
N HIS A 110 -7.29 11.43 -12.09
CA HIS A 110 -6.62 10.44 -11.25
C HIS A 110 -5.75 9.47 -12.08
N LEU A 111 -6.25 8.98 -13.21
CA LEU A 111 -5.46 8.17 -14.15
C LEU A 111 -4.19 8.90 -14.62
N THR A 112 -4.32 10.16 -15.00
CA THR A 112 -3.16 10.98 -15.41
C THR A 112 -2.15 11.14 -14.27
N GLN A 113 -2.63 11.35 -13.04
CA GLN A 113 -1.77 11.50 -11.87
C GLN A 113 -1.03 10.19 -11.52
N MET A 114 -1.72 9.05 -11.61
CA MET A 114 -1.10 7.74 -11.44
C MET A 114 -0.07 7.46 -12.53
N ASP A 115 -0.37 7.78 -13.79
CA ASP A 115 0.59 7.65 -14.90
C ASP A 115 1.84 8.49 -14.66
N ASN A 116 1.69 9.75 -14.29
CA ASN A 116 2.82 10.64 -14.02
C ASN A 116 3.72 10.08 -12.92
N LEU A 117 3.14 9.62 -11.80
CA LEU A 117 3.90 9.02 -10.71
C LEU A 117 4.63 7.74 -11.17
N LEU A 118 3.91 6.84 -11.82
CA LEU A 118 4.45 5.55 -12.22
C LEU A 118 5.54 5.68 -13.29
N GLU A 119 5.36 6.53 -14.28
CA GLU A 119 6.34 6.75 -15.35
C GLU A 119 7.64 7.34 -14.81
N GLU A 120 7.57 8.30 -13.87
CA GLU A 120 8.78 8.84 -13.24
C GLU A 120 9.51 7.77 -12.41
N LEU A 121 8.78 6.94 -11.68
CA LEU A 121 9.38 5.84 -10.92
C LEU A 121 10.00 4.79 -11.84
N LYS A 122 9.32 4.40 -12.92
CA LYS A 122 9.84 3.43 -13.89
C LYS A 122 11.08 3.90 -14.62
N LYS A 123 11.21 5.20 -14.90
CA LYS A 123 12.42 5.76 -15.47
C LYS A 123 13.64 5.57 -14.57
N GLY A 124 13.44 5.75 -13.25
CA GLY A 124 14.53 5.62 -12.28
C GLY A 124 14.76 4.20 -11.77
N CYS A 125 13.68 3.40 -11.66
CA CYS A 125 13.71 2.03 -11.17
C CYS A 125 13.08 1.07 -12.20
N PRO A 126 13.68 0.88 -13.39
CA PRO A 126 13.07 0.11 -14.47
C PRO A 126 12.93 -1.39 -14.17
N GLN A 127 13.67 -1.91 -13.20
CA GLN A 127 13.63 -3.32 -12.79
C GLN A 127 12.65 -3.57 -11.64
N ALA A 128 12.13 -2.51 -11.00
CA ALA A 128 11.21 -2.64 -9.88
C ALA A 128 9.86 -3.21 -10.32
N VAL A 129 9.30 -4.05 -9.46
CA VAL A 129 7.90 -4.47 -9.56
C VAL A 129 7.03 -3.49 -8.79
N TYR A 130 5.86 -3.18 -9.33
CA TYR A 130 4.92 -2.23 -8.73
C TYR A 130 3.64 -2.92 -8.29
N LEU A 131 3.30 -2.77 -7.00
CA LEU A 131 2.07 -3.25 -6.39
C LEU A 131 1.23 -2.05 -5.95
N LEU A 132 0.02 -1.92 -6.47
CA LEU A 132 -0.96 -0.96 -5.98
C LEU A 132 -1.79 -1.56 -4.84
N THR A 133 -2.30 -0.72 -3.95
CA THR A 133 -3.30 -1.15 -2.96
C THR A 133 -4.48 -0.20 -2.96
N THR A 134 -5.71 -0.72 -3.06
CA THR A 134 -6.90 0.13 -2.99
C THR A 134 -7.14 0.67 -1.57
N PRO A 135 -7.80 1.84 -1.41
CA PRO A 135 -8.12 2.38 -0.10
C PRO A 135 -9.13 1.48 0.65
N PRO A 136 -9.09 1.43 1.99
CA PRO A 136 -9.91 0.51 2.79
C PRO A 136 -11.39 0.89 2.89
N GLY A 137 -11.78 2.06 2.41
CA GLY A 137 -13.07 2.66 2.65
C GLY A 137 -13.05 3.70 3.78
N ALA A 138 -13.91 4.69 3.70
CA ALA A 138 -13.99 5.76 4.68
C ALA A 138 -15.37 6.42 4.68
N TYR A 139 -15.66 7.20 5.73
CA TYR A 139 -16.85 8.04 5.81
C TYR A 139 -16.50 9.50 5.47
N VAL A 140 -17.47 10.23 4.95
CA VAL A 140 -17.39 11.67 4.69
C VAL A 140 -18.57 12.37 5.37
N ARG A 141 -18.41 13.64 5.76
CA ARG A 141 -19.52 14.45 6.27
C ARG A 141 -20.43 14.88 5.13
N ASN A 142 -21.72 14.68 5.30
CA ASN A 142 -22.73 15.22 4.39
C ASN A 142 -22.99 16.68 4.74
N GLY A 143 -22.19 17.58 4.15
CA GLY A 143 -22.19 19.00 4.48
C GLY A 143 -21.44 19.35 5.76
N ARG A 144 -21.36 20.66 6.06
CA ARG A 144 -20.51 21.20 7.15
C ARG A 144 -20.87 20.69 8.56
N ARG A 145 -22.16 20.43 8.83
CA ARG A 145 -22.69 19.96 10.12
C ARG A 145 -23.46 18.63 10.00
N GLY A 146 -23.43 17.99 8.82
CA GLY A 146 -24.21 16.79 8.55
C GLY A 146 -23.63 15.52 9.21
N ALA A 147 -24.46 14.49 9.23
CA ALA A 147 -24.04 13.15 9.64
C ALA A 147 -22.93 12.61 8.74
N ARG A 148 -22.16 11.65 9.25
CA ARG A 148 -21.21 10.91 8.45
C ARG A 148 -21.93 9.86 7.62
N VAL A 149 -21.62 9.81 6.35
CA VAL A 149 -22.10 8.82 5.38
C VAL A 149 -20.90 8.11 4.76
N ILE A 150 -21.09 6.88 4.30
CA ILE A 150 -20.06 6.20 3.52
C ILE A 150 -19.66 7.09 2.35
N ASN A 151 -18.36 7.30 2.15
CA ASN A 151 -17.89 8.17 1.08
C ASN A 151 -18.21 7.55 -0.30
N PRO A 152 -19.14 8.14 -1.07
CA PRO A 152 -19.58 7.57 -2.34
C PRO A 152 -18.50 7.62 -3.42
N ARG A 153 -17.44 8.40 -3.22
CA ARG A 153 -16.33 8.52 -4.17
C ARG A 153 -15.29 7.41 -4.01
N THR A 154 -15.21 6.76 -2.83
CA THR A 154 -14.26 5.66 -2.64
C THR A 154 -14.41 4.57 -3.69
N LYS A 155 -15.64 4.15 -4.00
CA LYS A 155 -15.89 3.15 -5.04
C LYS A 155 -15.44 3.59 -6.45
N LEU A 156 -15.50 4.89 -6.74
CA LEU A 156 -15.04 5.44 -8.02
C LEU A 156 -13.50 5.42 -8.09
N VAL A 157 -12.84 5.78 -6.99
CA VAL A 157 -11.38 5.69 -6.86
C VAL A 157 -10.93 4.26 -7.04
N VAL A 158 -11.52 3.32 -6.28
CA VAL A 158 -11.19 1.88 -6.36
C VAL A 158 -11.36 1.35 -7.78
N LYS A 159 -12.50 1.67 -8.43
CA LYS A 159 -12.71 1.27 -9.82
C LYS A 159 -11.62 1.82 -10.75
N THR A 160 -11.25 3.10 -10.57
CA THR A 160 -10.19 3.73 -11.37
C THR A 160 -8.85 3.03 -11.19
N GLU A 161 -8.48 2.70 -9.94
CA GLU A 161 -7.23 2.01 -9.63
C GLU A 161 -7.19 0.59 -10.19
N LEU A 162 -8.31 -0.15 -10.09
CA LEU A 162 -8.43 -1.51 -10.66
C LEU A 162 -8.33 -1.48 -12.20
N ASP A 163 -9.06 -0.59 -12.86
CA ASP A 163 -9.02 -0.43 -14.31
C ASP A 163 -7.60 -0.01 -14.76
N TYR A 164 -6.95 0.87 -14.02
CA TYR A 164 -5.58 1.29 -14.29
C TYR A 164 -4.60 0.14 -14.18
N ALA A 165 -4.64 -0.61 -13.07
CA ALA A 165 -3.77 -1.76 -12.86
C ALA A 165 -3.95 -2.79 -13.99
N ALA A 166 -5.19 -3.10 -14.37
CA ALA A 166 -5.49 -4.02 -15.46
C ALA A 166 -4.92 -3.51 -16.80
N SER A 167 -5.11 -2.22 -17.12
CA SER A 167 -4.62 -1.61 -18.38
C SER A 167 -3.09 -1.56 -18.48
N ARG A 168 -2.42 -1.38 -17.34
CA ARG A 168 -0.95 -1.30 -17.24
C ARG A 168 -0.28 -2.63 -16.88
N LYS A 169 -1.05 -3.71 -16.70
CA LYS A 169 -0.58 -5.04 -16.27
C LYS A 169 0.22 -4.98 -14.96
N LEU A 170 -0.28 -4.21 -14.00
CA LEU A 170 0.30 -4.06 -12.67
C LEU A 170 -0.36 -5.01 -11.69
N ALA A 171 0.39 -5.44 -10.68
CA ALA A 171 -0.20 -6.09 -9.52
C ALA A 171 -1.03 -5.08 -8.71
N ILE A 172 -2.17 -5.51 -8.22
CA ILE A 172 -3.00 -4.72 -7.31
C ILE A 172 -3.61 -5.60 -6.22
N TRP A 173 -3.52 -5.13 -4.98
CA TRP A 173 -4.22 -5.74 -3.87
C TRP A 173 -5.48 -4.93 -3.56
N ASP A 174 -6.62 -5.54 -3.77
CA ASP A 174 -7.92 -4.90 -3.63
C ASP A 174 -8.47 -5.03 -2.21
N MET A 175 -7.92 -4.25 -1.28
CA MET A 175 -8.35 -4.20 0.11
C MET A 175 -9.84 -3.88 0.23
N TYR A 176 -10.34 -2.96 -0.58
CA TYR A 176 -11.73 -2.51 -0.50
C TYR A 176 -12.72 -3.67 -0.63
N HIS A 177 -12.56 -4.52 -1.64
CA HIS A 177 -13.45 -5.65 -1.84
C HIS A 177 -13.16 -6.81 -0.89
N VAL A 178 -11.91 -7.04 -0.50
CA VAL A 178 -11.55 -8.03 0.54
C VAL A 178 -12.33 -7.78 1.84
N VAL A 179 -12.52 -6.53 2.22
CA VAL A 179 -13.23 -6.18 3.45
C VAL A 179 -14.74 -5.91 3.27
N GLY A 180 -15.29 -6.18 2.08
CA GLY A 180 -16.73 -6.17 1.82
C GLY A 180 -17.23 -5.19 0.76
N GLY A 181 -16.36 -4.38 0.16
CA GLY A 181 -16.68 -3.50 -0.97
C GLY A 181 -17.63 -2.36 -0.64
N GLU A 182 -18.33 -1.86 -1.67
CA GLU A 182 -19.18 -0.67 -1.61
C GLU A 182 -20.16 -0.67 -0.43
N ARG A 183 -20.81 -1.81 -0.19
CA ARG A 183 -21.88 -1.91 0.81
C ARG A 183 -21.35 -2.21 2.21
N TYR A 184 -20.33 -3.04 2.31
CA TYR A 184 -19.97 -3.65 3.58
C TYR A 184 -18.61 -3.22 4.14
N ALA A 185 -17.66 -2.74 3.34
CA ALA A 185 -16.34 -2.38 3.83
C ALA A 185 -16.41 -1.45 5.07
N CYS A 186 -17.07 -0.31 4.94
CA CYS A 186 -17.20 0.63 6.06
C CYS A 186 -18.03 0.08 7.23
N LEU A 187 -19.03 -0.77 6.94
CA LEU A 187 -19.86 -1.39 8.00
C LEU A 187 -19.04 -2.43 8.76
N ASN A 188 -18.28 -3.27 8.08
CA ASN A 188 -17.42 -4.27 8.71
C ASN A 188 -16.36 -3.60 9.60
N TRP A 189 -15.69 -2.55 9.11
CA TRP A 189 -14.77 -1.76 9.91
C TRP A 189 -15.46 -1.11 11.13
N SER A 190 -16.67 -0.62 10.97
CA SER A 190 -17.43 0.01 12.07
C SER A 190 -17.92 -1.01 13.10
N ASN A 191 -18.42 -2.17 12.66
CA ASN A 191 -18.91 -3.24 13.53
C ASN A 191 -17.78 -3.87 14.35
N GLY A 192 -16.58 -3.94 13.79
CA GLY A 192 -15.39 -4.40 14.51
C GLY A 192 -14.74 -3.33 15.40
N ASN A 193 -15.30 -2.12 15.47
CA ASN A 193 -14.73 -0.97 16.18
C ASN A 193 -13.31 -0.59 15.70
N TYR A 194 -12.99 -0.85 14.43
CA TYR A 194 -11.67 -0.63 13.86
C TYR A 194 -11.42 0.81 13.41
N PHE A 195 -12.44 1.65 13.28
CA PHE A 195 -12.27 3.07 12.94
C PHE A 195 -11.96 3.93 14.17
N GLN A 196 -11.11 4.93 13.97
CA GLN A 196 -11.01 6.07 14.88
C GLN A 196 -12.27 6.95 14.81
N ARG A 197 -12.35 7.95 15.70
CA ARG A 197 -13.50 8.86 15.77
C ARG A 197 -13.78 9.63 14.48
N ASP A 198 -12.76 9.86 13.66
CA ASP A 198 -12.89 10.57 12.39
C ASP A 198 -13.53 9.71 11.29
N LYS A 199 -13.59 8.39 11.48
CA LYS A 199 -14.14 7.41 10.52
C LYS A 199 -13.40 7.42 9.16
N ILE A 200 -12.13 7.83 9.19
CA ILE A 200 -11.20 7.80 8.06
C ILE A 200 -10.00 6.93 8.44
N HIS A 201 -9.39 7.25 9.60
CA HIS A 201 -8.27 6.49 10.13
C HIS A 201 -8.73 5.32 10.98
N PHE A 202 -7.84 4.37 11.19
CA PHE A 202 -8.13 3.14 11.91
C PHE A 202 -7.50 3.14 13.31
N THR A 203 -8.06 2.36 14.21
CA THR A 203 -7.43 2.03 15.48
C THR A 203 -6.17 1.18 15.23
N GLN A 204 -5.38 0.95 16.26
CA GLN A 204 -4.22 0.09 16.15
C GLN A 204 -4.63 -1.32 15.66
N GLU A 205 -5.70 -1.88 16.21
CA GLU A 205 -6.25 -3.18 15.82
C GLU A 205 -6.71 -3.21 14.36
N GLY A 206 -7.34 -2.12 13.89
CA GLY A 206 -7.74 -1.98 12.50
C GLY A 206 -6.55 -1.97 11.54
N TYR A 207 -5.48 -1.28 11.89
CA TYR A 207 -4.24 -1.29 11.10
C TYR A 207 -3.50 -2.63 11.19
N ILE A 208 -3.51 -3.30 12.34
CA ILE A 208 -2.96 -4.65 12.47
C ILE A 208 -3.70 -5.60 11.51
N LEU A 209 -5.02 -5.59 11.52
CA LEU A 209 -5.82 -6.43 10.62
C LEU A 209 -5.51 -6.16 9.13
N GLN A 210 -5.38 -4.89 8.73
CA GLN A 210 -4.98 -4.54 7.36
C GLN A 210 -3.61 -5.11 7.00
N GLY A 211 -2.65 -5.04 7.93
CA GLY A 211 -1.30 -5.59 7.74
C GLY A 211 -1.31 -7.11 7.56
N LEU A 212 -2.07 -7.83 8.39
CA LEU A 212 -2.23 -9.27 8.29
C LEU A 212 -2.87 -9.69 6.97
N LEU A 213 -3.92 -9.00 6.53
CA LEU A 213 -4.60 -9.30 5.26
C LEU A 213 -3.69 -9.07 4.05
N LEU A 214 -2.88 -8.00 4.04
CA LEU A 214 -1.92 -7.79 2.95
C LEU A 214 -0.81 -8.84 2.97
N HIS A 215 -0.27 -9.16 4.15
CA HIS A 215 0.74 -10.18 4.30
C HIS A 215 0.23 -11.53 3.77
N GLU A 216 -0.96 -11.97 4.18
CA GLU A 216 -1.59 -13.20 3.67
C GLU A 216 -1.69 -13.21 2.14
N ALA A 217 -2.09 -12.08 1.54
CA ALA A 217 -2.17 -11.95 0.09
C ALA A 217 -0.80 -12.09 -0.59
N ILE A 218 0.25 -11.50 0.00
CA ILE A 218 1.64 -11.60 -0.50
C ILE A 218 2.12 -13.06 -0.44
N ILE A 219 1.96 -13.72 0.72
CA ILE A 219 2.41 -15.11 0.90
C ILE A 219 1.64 -16.06 0.00
N LYS A 220 0.33 -15.88 -0.15
CA LYS A 220 -0.48 -16.68 -1.07
C LYS A 220 0.00 -16.52 -2.53
N SER A 221 0.30 -15.30 -2.95
CA SER A 221 0.83 -15.04 -4.30
C SER A 221 2.22 -15.68 -4.49
N TYR A 222 3.07 -15.60 -3.47
CA TYR A 222 4.39 -16.24 -3.48
C TYR A 222 4.27 -17.76 -3.59
N ASN A 223 3.43 -18.39 -2.78
CA ASN A 223 3.23 -19.84 -2.80
C ASN A 223 2.69 -20.31 -4.16
N ASN A 224 1.69 -19.63 -4.71
CA ASN A 224 1.16 -19.93 -6.04
C ASN A 224 2.25 -19.83 -7.12
N TYR A 225 3.13 -18.84 -7.03
CA TYR A 225 4.26 -18.70 -7.96
C TYR A 225 5.23 -19.89 -7.82
N VAL A 226 5.60 -20.25 -6.60
CA VAL A 226 6.51 -21.38 -6.33
C VAL A 226 5.92 -22.70 -6.85
N GLU A 227 4.65 -22.96 -6.56
CA GLU A 227 3.94 -24.15 -7.05
C GLU A 227 3.95 -24.20 -8.59
N THR A 228 3.63 -23.08 -9.27
CA THR A 228 3.65 -23.00 -10.74
C THR A 228 5.05 -23.27 -11.31
N GLN A 229 6.11 -22.81 -10.63
CA GLN A 229 7.48 -23.09 -11.08
C GLN A 229 7.87 -24.57 -10.89
N LEU A 230 7.43 -25.18 -9.80
CA LEU A 230 7.68 -26.60 -9.53
C LEU A 230 6.96 -27.51 -10.53
N ASP A 231 5.69 -27.23 -10.82
CA ASP A 231 4.91 -27.98 -11.80
C ASP A 231 5.46 -27.86 -13.24
N GLY A 232 6.04 -26.70 -13.58
CA GLY A 232 6.68 -26.46 -14.87
C GLY A 232 8.06 -27.13 -15.08
N THR A 233 8.68 -27.61 -14.00
CA THR A 233 10.00 -28.27 -14.07
C THR A 233 9.96 -29.77 -14.30
N TRP A 234 8.77 -30.38 -14.28
CA TRP A 234 8.57 -31.84 -14.46
C TRP A 234 7.88 -32.22 -15.78
N ASN A 235 7.67 -31.28 -16.69
CA ASN A 235 7.24 -31.48 -18.07
C ASN A 235 8.38 -31.10 -19.02
#